data_a435abb185c8ad7f28ebc3a98678c5b8
#
_entry.id   a435abb185c8ad7f28ebc3a98678c5b8
#
_cell.length_a   1.000
_cell.length_b   1.000
_cell.length_c   1.000
_cell.angle_alpha   90.00
_cell.angle_beta   90.00
_cell.angle_gamma   90.00
#
_symmetry.space_group_name_H-M   'P 1'
#
loop_
_entity.id
_entity.type
_entity.pdbx_description
1 polymer ?
#
loop_
_entity_poly.entity_id
_entity_poly.type
_entity_poly.pdbx_seq_one_letter_code
_entity_poly.pdbx_strand_id
1 'polypeptide(L)'
;QYTEFGRQHNFKDVRLLDDFKQRVPVSEYEDLKPYIQRMMDGEDNILWNTPIRWFAKSSGTTSAKSKFIPISDESLKDGHYKASKDVITMYYIRNPESELLTGKSLVLGGSHQINMVNEEIQFGDLSAVVLQNSPFWSSWMRTPDLSIALMDEWEEKIEKLATSTINENVTSMAGVPTWTLVLLKRILEITGKDTISEVWPNLELYLHGGVSFVPYREQFEKIIGKPIAYLESYN
;
A
#
# COMPACT_ATOMS: atom_id res chain seq x y z
N GLN A 1 18.35 11.09 -19.46
CA GLN A 1 19.20 11.02 -20.67
C GLN A 1 19.71 9.59 -20.93
N TYR A 2 19.69 8.70 -19.94
CA TYR A 2 20.21 7.32 -20.06
C TYR A 2 19.15 6.33 -20.56
N THR A 3 17.86 6.69 -20.50
CA THR A 3 16.77 5.86 -21.00
C THR A 3 16.47 6.12 -22.48
N GLU A 4 15.78 5.19 -23.15
CA GLU A 4 15.30 5.38 -24.52
C GLU A 4 14.39 6.60 -24.61
N PHE A 5 13.37 6.68 -23.74
CA PHE A 5 12.45 7.81 -23.65
C PHE A 5 13.19 9.14 -23.43
N GLY A 6 14.16 9.16 -22.53
CA GLY A 6 14.96 10.35 -22.26
C GLY A 6 15.82 10.79 -23.44
N ARG A 7 16.31 9.86 -24.27
CA ARG A 7 17.03 10.18 -25.53
C ARG A 7 16.08 10.71 -26.60
N GLN A 8 14.89 10.10 -26.76
CA GLN A 8 13.87 10.55 -27.72
C GLN A 8 13.43 11.98 -27.45
N HIS A 9 13.32 12.36 -26.17
CA HIS A 9 12.90 13.70 -25.73
C HIS A 9 14.08 14.64 -25.37
N ASN A 10 15.31 14.28 -25.73
CA ASN A 10 16.52 15.09 -25.49
C ASN A 10 16.65 15.57 -24.04
N PHE A 11 16.46 14.70 -23.05
CA PHE A 11 16.57 15.06 -21.61
C PHE A 11 17.92 15.63 -21.21
N LYS A 12 18.98 15.37 -21.98
CA LYS A 12 20.30 15.98 -21.77
C LYS A 12 20.29 17.52 -21.81
N ASP A 13 19.33 18.09 -22.56
CA ASP A 13 19.20 19.52 -22.78
C ASP A 13 18.11 20.19 -21.91
N VAL A 14 17.43 19.40 -21.06
CA VAL A 14 16.44 19.91 -20.09
C VAL A 14 17.18 20.53 -18.90
N ARG A 15 16.91 21.81 -18.63
CA ARG A 15 17.46 22.56 -17.49
C ARG A 15 16.34 23.11 -16.60
N LEU A 16 15.25 23.53 -17.19
CA LEU A 16 14.11 24.16 -16.53
C LEU A 16 12.83 23.36 -16.79
N LEU A 17 11.82 23.64 -15.99
CA LEU A 17 10.49 23.01 -16.15
C LEU A 17 9.89 23.28 -17.54
N ASP A 18 10.10 24.48 -18.07
CA ASP A 18 9.56 24.86 -19.39
C ASP A 18 10.26 24.09 -20.52
N ASP A 19 11.55 23.78 -20.41
CA ASP A 19 12.23 22.90 -21.37
C ASP A 19 11.59 21.51 -21.37
N PHE A 20 11.27 20.99 -20.18
CA PHE A 20 10.60 19.70 -20.04
C PHE A 20 9.20 19.71 -20.70
N LYS A 21 8.39 20.72 -20.39
CA LYS A 21 7.03 20.86 -20.96
C LYS A 21 7.02 20.98 -22.47
N GLN A 22 8.04 21.61 -23.06
CA GLN A 22 8.15 21.76 -24.52
C GLN A 22 8.56 20.46 -25.21
N ARG A 23 9.30 19.59 -24.53
CA ARG A 23 9.89 18.37 -25.10
C ARG A 23 9.06 17.13 -24.85
N VAL A 24 8.40 17.07 -23.69
CA VAL A 24 7.65 15.88 -23.26
C VAL A 24 6.17 16.18 -23.41
N PRO A 25 5.47 15.49 -24.31
CA PRO A 25 4.02 15.66 -24.46
C PRO A 25 3.29 15.16 -23.22
N VAL A 26 2.12 15.73 -22.95
CA VAL A 26 1.18 15.14 -22.02
C VAL A 26 0.74 13.80 -22.61
N SER A 27 0.93 12.73 -21.88
CA SER A 27 0.70 11.36 -22.34
C SER A 27 -0.37 10.67 -21.49
N GLU A 28 -1.17 9.87 -22.13
CA GLU A 28 -2.05 8.91 -21.47
C GLU A 28 -1.35 7.57 -21.23
N TYR A 29 -1.96 6.69 -20.46
CA TYR A 29 -1.39 5.37 -20.21
C TYR A 29 -1.13 4.56 -21.50
N GLU A 30 -2.04 4.64 -22.47
CA GLU A 30 -1.91 3.89 -23.73
C GLU A 30 -0.71 4.36 -24.56
N ASP A 31 -0.27 5.61 -24.43
CA ASP A 31 0.94 6.11 -25.09
C ASP A 31 2.22 5.51 -24.47
N LEU A 32 2.19 5.26 -23.17
CA LEU A 32 3.34 4.70 -22.42
C LEU A 32 3.33 3.17 -22.41
N LYS A 33 2.19 2.54 -22.67
CA LYS A 33 2.00 1.10 -22.60
C LYS A 33 2.98 0.27 -23.45
N PRO A 34 3.35 0.66 -24.68
CA PRO A 34 4.34 -0.06 -25.45
C PRO A 34 5.71 -0.13 -24.76
N TYR A 35 6.12 0.96 -24.08
CA TYR A 35 7.34 1.00 -23.29
C TYR A 35 7.24 0.12 -22.04
N ILE A 36 6.10 0.19 -21.36
CA ILE A 36 5.82 -0.62 -20.15
C ILE A 36 5.84 -2.11 -20.51
N GLN A 37 5.25 -2.50 -21.65
CA GLN A 37 5.26 -3.89 -22.10
C GLN A 37 6.68 -4.40 -22.31
N ARG A 38 7.53 -3.63 -22.97
CA ARG A 38 8.94 -3.99 -23.18
C ARG A 38 9.71 -4.13 -21.87
N MET A 39 9.41 -3.27 -20.89
CA MET A 39 9.96 -3.40 -19.53
C MET A 39 9.47 -4.69 -18.84
N MET A 40 8.21 -5.08 -19.05
CA MET A 40 7.66 -6.36 -18.56
C MET A 40 8.27 -7.57 -19.29
N ASP A 41 8.72 -7.40 -20.54
CA ASP A 41 9.44 -8.41 -21.31
C ASP A 41 10.94 -8.49 -20.89
N GLY A 42 11.40 -7.63 -19.96
CA GLY A 42 12.74 -7.65 -19.40
C GLY A 42 13.72 -6.64 -19.98
N GLU A 43 13.27 -5.72 -20.86
CA GLU A 43 14.14 -4.69 -21.40
C GLU A 43 14.43 -3.59 -20.34
N ASP A 44 15.69 -3.29 -20.15
CA ASP A 44 16.17 -2.22 -19.26
C ASP A 44 16.33 -0.90 -20.01
N ASN A 45 16.43 0.19 -19.24
CA ASN A 45 16.70 1.55 -19.75
C ASN A 45 15.64 2.11 -20.72
N ILE A 46 14.39 1.68 -20.60
CA ILE A 46 13.28 2.16 -21.42
C ILE A 46 12.73 3.49 -20.88
N LEU A 47 11.92 3.45 -19.81
CA LEU A 47 11.39 4.64 -19.12
C LEU A 47 12.25 5.03 -17.91
N TRP A 48 12.91 4.07 -17.26
CA TRP A 48 13.73 4.24 -16.08
C TRP A 48 15.13 3.68 -16.31
N ASN A 49 16.13 4.23 -15.64
CA ASN A 49 17.54 3.86 -15.89
C ASN A 49 18.09 2.79 -14.96
N THR A 50 17.27 2.30 -14.04
CA THR A 50 17.55 1.10 -13.25
C THR A 50 16.60 -0.03 -13.66
N PRO A 51 16.97 -1.30 -13.47
CA PRO A 51 16.10 -2.43 -13.77
C PRO A 51 14.77 -2.33 -13.01
N ILE A 52 13.67 -2.56 -13.69
CA ILE A 52 12.34 -2.65 -13.08
C ILE A 52 11.97 -4.12 -12.98
N ARG A 53 11.79 -4.60 -11.75
CA ARG A 53 11.42 -6.00 -11.46
C ARG A 53 10.01 -6.14 -10.91
N TRP A 54 9.38 -5.01 -10.54
CA TRP A 54 8.06 -4.97 -9.94
C TRP A 54 7.10 -4.09 -10.72
N PHE A 55 5.87 -4.58 -10.87
CA PHE A 55 4.78 -3.83 -11.47
C PHE A 55 3.55 -3.86 -10.55
N ALA A 56 2.98 -2.69 -10.29
CA ALA A 56 1.69 -2.61 -9.62
C ALA A 56 0.57 -2.76 -10.66
N LYS A 57 -0.38 -3.66 -10.40
CA LYS A 57 -1.57 -3.82 -11.21
C LYS A 57 -2.69 -2.97 -10.64
N SER A 58 -3.17 -1.99 -11.41
CA SER A 58 -4.32 -1.19 -10.98
C SER A 58 -5.63 -1.97 -11.12
N SER A 59 -6.53 -1.82 -10.14
CA SER A 59 -7.92 -2.23 -10.27
C SER A 59 -8.61 -1.27 -11.25
N GLY A 60 -8.65 -1.62 -12.53
CA GLY A 60 -9.34 -0.80 -13.54
C GLY A 60 -10.82 -0.62 -13.21
N THR A 61 -11.25 0.62 -13.02
CA THR A 61 -12.59 0.93 -12.50
C THR A 61 -13.70 0.97 -13.54
N THR A 62 -13.48 0.95 -14.85
CA THR A 62 -14.64 1.25 -15.75
C THR A 62 -14.57 0.75 -17.17
N SER A 63 -13.95 -0.20 -17.65
CA SER A 63 -14.00 -0.64 -19.06
C SER A 63 -12.66 -1.05 -19.64
N ALA A 64 -11.61 -0.86 -18.91
CA ALA A 64 -10.29 -1.07 -19.44
C ALA A 64 -9.59 -2.24 -18.76
N LYS A 65 -8.82 -2.94 -19.54
CA LYS A 65 -7.79 -3.88 -19.11
C LYS A 65 -6.98 -3.26 -17.98
N SER A 66 -6.66 -4.05 -16.95
CA SER A 66 -5.77 -3.64 -15.87
C SER A 66 -4.52 -2.94 -16.39
N LYS A 67 -4.13 -1.85 -15.75
CA LYS A 67 -2.92 -1.10 -16.06
C LYS A 67 -1.76 -1.62 -15.19
N PHE A 68 -0.59 -1.75 -15.79
CA PHE A 68 0.63 -2.11 -15.08
C PHE A 68 1.50 -0.87 -14.90
N ILE A 69 1.86 -0.56 -13.67
CA ILE A 69 2.67 0.59 -13.31
C ILE A 69 4.04 0.09 -12.87
N PRO A 70 5.12 0.49 -13.57
CA PRO A 70 6.47 0.11 -13.16
C PRO A 70 6.82 0.67 -11.78
N ILE A 71 7.37 -0.16 -10.91
CA ILE A 71 7.78 0.22 -9.56
C ILE A 71 9.31 0.09 -9.47
N SER A 72 9.99 1.21 -9.34
CA SER A 72 11.42 1.23 -9.13
C SER A 72 11.78 1.15 -7.64
N ASP A 73 13.01 0.75 -7.35
CA ASP A 73 13.55 0.76 -5.99
C ASP A 73 13.50 2.16 -5.37
N GLU A 74 13.74 3.20 -6.17
CA GLU A 74 13.69 4.59 -5.73
C GLU A 74 12.25 4.99 -5.39
N SER A 75 11.25 4.55 -6.18
CA SER A 75 9.83 4.83 -5.87
C SER A 75 9.40 4.16 -4.57
N LEU A 76 9.91 2.97 -4.26
CA LEU A 76 9.67 2.32 -2.98
C LEU A 76 10.34 3.07 -1.82
N LYS A 77 11.65 3.38 -1.93
CA LYS A 77 12.45 3.96 -0.86
C LYS A 77 12.11 5.43 -0.60
N ASP A 78 12.15 6.25 -1.66
CA ASP A 78 12.03 7.71 -1.57
C ASP A 78 10.57 8.18 -1.74
N GLY A 79 9.70 7.32 -2.26
CA GLY A 79 8.26 7.51 -2.33
C GLY A 79 7.55 6.85 -1.16
N HIS A 80 7.18 5.58 -1.29
CA HIS A 80 6.27 4.89 -0.37
C HIS A 80 6.78 4.79 1.07
N TYR A 81 8.03 4.32 1.30
CA TYR A 81 8.54 4.17 2.67
C TYR A 81 8.84 5.49 3.33
N LYS A 82 9.36 6.45 2.56
CA LYS A 82 9.58 7.81 3.07
C LYS A 82 8.26 8.48 3.44
N ALA A 83 7.25 8.43 2.55
CA ALA A 83 5.93 8.99 2.83
C ALA A 83 5.28 8.35 4.08
N SER A 84 5.37 7.03 4.22
CA SER A 84 4.88 6.34 5.43
C SER A 84 5.59 6.83 6.69
N LYS A 85 6.92 6.98 6.64
CA LYS A 85 7.70 7.54 7.76
C LYS A 85 7.29 8.98 8.07
N ASP A 86 7.09 9.81 7.05
CA ASP A 86 6.71 11.21 7.22
C ASP A 86 5.31 11.32 7.86
N VAL A 87 4.33 10.49 7.46
CA VAL A 87 2.99 10.42 8.08
C VAL A 87 3.09 10.08 9.57
N ILE A 88 3.85 9.04 9.93
CA ILE A 88 4.04 8.65 11.33
C ILE A 88 4.76 9.75 12.13
N THR A 89 5.76 10.38 11.55
CA THR A 89 6.47 11.51 12.18
C THR A 89 5.53 12.69 12.44
N MET A 90 4.69 13.04 11.46
CA MET A 90 3.70 14.11 11.61
C MET A 90 2.64 13.76 12.65
N TYR A 91 2.26 12.49 12.76
CA TYR A 91 1.35 12.01 13.77
C TYR A 91 1.93 12.23 15.19
N TYR A 92 3.20 11.83 15.41
CA TYR A 92 3.89 12.05 16.70
C TYR A 92 4.07 13.53 17.06
N ILE A 93 4.37 14.39 16.08
CA ILE A 93 4.47 15.84 16.32
C ILE A 93 3.14 16.40 16.89
N ARG A 94 2.01 15.87 16.43
CA ARG A 94 0.67 16.30 16.86
C ARG A 94 0.20 15.59 18.12
N ASN A 95 0.73 14.42 18.40
CA ASN A 95 0.37 13.55 19.52
C ASN A 95 1.63 13.09 20.26
N PRO A 96 2.28 13.99 21.06
CA PRO A 96 3.57 13.65 21.70
C PRO A 96 3.51 12.50 22.70
N GLU A 97 2.32 12.25 23.27
CA GLU A 97 2.06 11.14 24.21
C GLU A 97 1.66 9.83 23.51
N SER A 98 1.79 9.76 22.17
CA SER A 98 1.41 8.57 21.40
C SER A 98 2.28 7.38 21.78
N GLU A 99 1.64 6.23 21.94
CA GLU A 99 2.28 4.94 22.16
C GLU A 99 2.28 4.07 20.89
N LEU A 100 2.07 4.67 19.71
CA LEU A 100 1.92 3.98 18.42
C LEU A 100 3.01 2.93 18.15
N LEU A 101 4.26 3.24 18.48
CA LEU A 101 5.40 2.34 18.25
C LEU A 101 5.65 1.35 19.40
N THR A 102 4.83 1.33 20.45
CA THR A 102 4.94 0.33 21.53
C THR A 102 4.28 -1.00 21.17
N GLY A 103 3.47 -1.01 20.10
CA GLY A 103 2.78 -2.18 19.58
C GLY A 103 2.99 -2.39 18.10
N LYS A 104 2.09 -3.17 17.50
CA LYS A 104 2.15 -3.55 16.10
C LYS A 104 1.08 -2.82 15.28
N SER A 105 1.40 -2.58 14.02
CA SER A 105 0.44 -2.13 13.01
C SER A 105 -0.23 -3.33 12.36
N LEU A 106 -1.55 -3.43 12.46
CA LEU A 106 -2.33 -4.38 11.70
C LEU A 106 -2.43 -3.92 10.25
N VAL A 107 -1.87 -4.68 9.33
CA VAL A 107 -1.90 -4.35 7.90
C VAL A 107 -2.77 -5.33 7.15
N LEU A 108 -3.88 -4.82 6.63
CA LEU A 108 -4.77 -5.56 5.76
C LEU A 108 -4.38 -5.31 4.31
N GLY A 109 -3.49 -6.13 3.78
CA GLY A 109 -3.05 -6.08 2.38
C GLY A 109 -4.17 -6.44 1.40
N GLY A 110 -3.97 -6.09 0.13
CA GLY A 110 -4.88 -6.44 -0.96
C GLY A 110 -5.10 -7.96 -1.09
N SER A 111 -6.11 -8.33 -1.89
CA SER A 111 -6.54 -9.72 -2.09
C SER A 111 -5.83 -10.45 -3.23
N HIS A 112 -4.80 -9.86 -3.83
CA HIS A 112 -4.14 -10.45 -4.98
C HIS A 112 -2.72 -10.90 -4.67
N GLN A 113 -2.43 -12.14 -5.07
CA GLN A 113 -1.10 -12.70 -5.00
C GLN A 113 -0.11 -11.87 -5.83
N ILE A 114 1.15 -11.98 -5.42
CA ILE A 114 2.27 -11.66 -6.31
C ILE A 114 2.31 -12.72 -7.41
N ASN A 115 2.23 -12.28 -8.64
CA ASN A 115 2.30 -13.13 -9.82
C ASN A 115 3.63 -12.91 -10.55
N MET A 116 4.15 -13.95 -11.17
CA MET A 116 5.35 -13.87 -11.99
C MET A 116 4.98 -13.65 -13.45
N VAL A 117 5.64 -12.71 -14.11
CA VAL A 117 5.64 -12.58 -15.56
C VAL A 117 6.69 -13.53 -16.14
N ASN A 118 7.88 -13.55 -15.53
CA ASN A 118 9.00 -14.43 -15.82
C ASN A 118 9.84 -14.65 -14.54
N GLU A 119 11.02 -15.24 -14.65
CA GLU A 119 11.87 -15.56 -13.49
C GLU A 119 12.31 -14.33 -12.67
N GLU A 120 12.33 -13.14 -13.26
CA GLU A 120 12.83 -11.91 -12.62
C GLU A 120 11.74 -10.87 -12.39
N ILE A 121 10.64 -10.90 -13.15
CA ILE A 121 9.61 -9.85 -13.15
C ILE A 121 8.34 -10.34 -12.52
N GLN A 122 7.85 -9.55 -11.57
CA GLN A 122 6.68 -9.84 -10.76
C GLN A 122 5.68 -8.68 -10.80
N PHE A 123 4.41 -9.01 -10.58
CA PHE A 123 3.37 -8.01 -10.43
C PHE A 123 2.34 -8.41 -9.38
N GLY A 124 1.70 -7.41 -8.80
CA GLY A 124 0.62 -7.58 -7.83
C GLY A 124 -0.08 -6.26 -7.54
N ASP A 125 -0.98 -6.24 -6.59
CA ASP A 125 -1.49 -4.97 -6.07
C ASP A 125 -0.36 -4.15 -5.47
N LEU A 126 -0.45 -2.81 -5.55
CA LEU A 126 0.58 -1.93 -5.02
C LEU A 126 0.88 -2.23 -3.53
N SER A 127 -0.16 -2.46 -2.72
CA SER A 127 0.02 -2.80 -1.31
C SER A 127 0.81 -4.10 -1.11
N ALA A 128 0.58 -5.10 -1.95
CA ALA A 128 1.32 -6.37 -1.92
C ALA A 128 2.78 -6.16 -2.33
N VAL A 129 3.04 -5.38 -3.39
CA VAL A 129 4.40 -5.03 -3.83
C VAL A 129 5.16 -4.28 -2.73
N VAL A 130 4.54 -3.27 -2.12
CA VAL A 130 5.13 -2.49 -1.03
C VAL A 130 5.44 -3.37 0.20
N LEU A 131 4.51 -4.24 0.59
CA LEU A 131 4.71 -5.16 1.72
C LEU A 131 5.82 -6.18 1.46
N GLN A 132 5.85 -6.78 0.27
CA GLN A 132 6.83 -7.79 -0.11
C GLN A 132 8.26 -7.22 -0.12
N ASN A 133 8.43 -5.96 -0.54
CA ASN A 133 9.71 -5.29 -0.62
C ASN A 133 10.05 -4.49 0.65
N SER A 134 9.23 -4.56 1.69
CA SER A 134 9.46 -3.81 2.92
C SER A 134 10.74 -4.27 3.63
N PRO A 135 11.45 -3.35 4.31
CA PRO A 135 12.67 -3.70 5.05
C PRO A 135 12.41 -4.81 6.07
N PHE A 136 13.36 -5.72 6.26
CA PHE A 136 13.21 -6.89 7.13
C PHE A 136 12.79 -6.55 8.58
N TRP A 137 13.27 -5.44 9.12
CA TRP A 137 12.92 -5.00 10.48
C TRP A 137 11.45 -4.57 10.60
N SER A 138 10.78 -4.22 9.50
CA SER A 138 9.36 -3.84 9.52
C SER A 138 8.45 -5.00 9.93
N SER A 139 8.90 -6.24 9.80
CA SER A 139 8.16 -7.43 10.25
C SER A 139 7.90 -7.44 11.75
N TRP A 140 8.77 -6.81 12.56
CA TRP A 140 8.59 -6.71 14.01
C TRP A 140 7.53 -5.70 14.42
N MET A 141 7.26 -4.74 13.54
CA MET A 141 6.32 -3.64 13.80
C MET A 141 4.94 -3.87 13.18
N ARG A 142 4.72 -5.01 12.54
CA ARG A 142 3.44 -5.30 11.87
C ARG A 142 2.87 -6.65 12.30
N THR A 143 1.58 -6.77 12.10
CA THR A 143 0.82 -8.02 12.23
C THR A 143 -0.24 -8.07 11.12
N PRO A 144 -0.57 -9.22 10.57
CA PRO A 144 0.07 -10.52 10.76
C PRO A 144 1.37 -10.66 9.94
N ASP A 145 1.93 -11.88 9.94
CA ASP A 145 3.02 -12.22 9.03
C ASP A 145 2.61 -12.09 7.56
N LEU A 146 3.60 -11.89 6.67
CA LEU A 146 3.37 -11.75 5.23
C LEU A 146 2.62 -12.92 4.62
N SER A 147 2.87 -14.13 5.08
CA SER A 147 2.19 -15.34 4.61
C SER A 147 0.67 -15.26 4.77
N ILE A 148 0.18 -14.58 5.81
CA ILE A 148 -1.25 -14.34 6.04
C ILE A 148 -1.69 -13.07 5.31
N ALA A 149 -0.91 -11.98 5.43
CA ALA A 149 -1.26 -10.69 4.83
C ALA A 149 -1.42 -10.75 3.30
N LEU A 150 -0.71 -11.66 2.62
CA LEU A 150 -0.71 -11.85 1.16
C LEU A 150 -1.52 -13.09 0.70
N MET A 151 -2.32 -13.70 1.56
CA MET A 151 -3.18 -14.82 1.16
C MET A 151 -4.23 -14.39 0.14
N ASP A 152 -4.59 -15.29 -0.78
CA ASP A 152 -5.61 -15.07 -1.81
C ASP A 152 -7.01 -15.37 -1.33
N GLU A 153 -7.18 -16.54 -0.70
CA GLU A 153 -8.48 -16.98 -0.24
C GLU A 153 -8.97 -16.08 0.88
N TRP A 154 -9.97 -15.26 0.53
CA TRP A 154 -10.44 -14.18 1.39
C TRP A 154 -11.01 -14.67 2.72
N GLU A 155 -11.83 -15.71 2.70
CA GLU A 155 -12.46 -16.23 3.92
C GLU A 155 -11.43 -16.80 4.88
N GLU A 156 -10.50 -17.60 4.38
CA GLU A 156 -9.40 -18.15 5.16
C GLU A 156 -8.46 -17.05 5.67
N LYS A 157 -8.20 -16.03 4.85
CA LYS A 157 -7.39 -14.86 5.21
C LYS A 157 -8.01 -14.11 6.40
N ILE A 158 -9.30 -13.80 6.36
CA ILE A 158 -10.00 -13.11 7.46
C ILE A 158 -9.95 -13.93 8.74
N GLU A 159 -10.16 -15.23 8.66
CA GLU A 159 -10.10 -16.12 9.82
C GLU A 159 -8.70 -16.16 10.45
N LYS A 160 -7.67 -16.30 9.62
CA LYS A 160 -6.27 -16.30 10.08
C LYS A 160 -5.84 -14.92 10.59
N LEU A 161 -6.26 -13.83 9.94
CA LEU A 161 -6.04 -12.47 10.41
C LEU A 161 -6.64 -12.29 11.81
N ALA A 162 -7.92 -12.62 11.97
CA ALA A 162 -8.59 -12.49 13.25
C ALA A 162 -7.89 -13.29 14.35
N THR A 163 -7.74 -14.60 14.14
CA THR A 163 -7.16 -15.50 15.16
C THR A 163 -5.71 -15.20 15.53
N SER A 164 -4.90 -14.73 14.58
CA SER A 164 -3.49 -14.40 14.84
C SER A 164 -3.27 -13.06 15.53
N THR A 165 -4.26 -12.15 15.47
CA THR A 165 -4.07 -10.77 15.96
C THR A 165 -4.81 -10.45 17.25
N ILE A 166 -5.77 -11.27 17.68
CA ILE A 166 -6.57 -11.02 18.91
C ILE A 166 -5.72 -10.91 20.18
N ASN A 167 -4.57 -11.57 20.24
CA ASN A 167 -3.67 -11.54 21.39
C ASN A 167 -2.47 -10.60 21.21
N GLU A 168 -2.43 -9.86 20.11
CA GLU A 168 -1.35 -8.92 19.82
C GLU A 168 -1.65 -7.54 20.41
N ASN A 169 -0.60 -6.79 20.75
CA ASN A 169 -0.74 -5.39 21.11
C ASN A 169 -0.85 -4.55 19.80
N VAL A 170 -2.06 -4.43 19.28
CA VAL A 170 -2.33 -3.63 18.07
C VAL A 170 -2.54 -2.17 18.46
N THR A 171 -1.66 -1.30 18.00
CA THR A 171 -1.72 0.14 18.23
C THR A 171 -2.21 0.94 17.03
N SER A 172 -2.08 0.37 15.82
CA SER A 172 -2.62 0.97 14.60
C SER A 172 -3.16 -0.07 13.64
N MET A 173 -4.01 0.40 12.73
CA MET A 173 -4.52 -0.39 11.62
C MET A 173 -4.28 0.34 10.30
N ALA A 174 -4.07 -0.41 9.22
CA ALA A 174 -3.99 0.12 7.86
C ALA A 174 -4.76 -0.79 6.89
N GLY A 175 -5.68 -0.21 6.13
CA GLY A 175 -6.47 -0.99 5.16
C GLY A 175 -7.68 -0.25 4.60
N VAL A 176 -8.32 -0.90 3.63
CA VAL A 176 -9.56 -0.39 3.02
C VAL A 176 -10.72 -0.54 4.00
N PRO A 177 -11.56 0.50 4.23
CA PRO A 177 -12.63 0.48 5.23
C PRO A 177 -13.57 -0.72 5.15
N THR A 178 -14.02 -1.10 3.95
CA THR A 178 -14.93 -2.22 3.76
C THR A 178 -14.38 -3.52 4.32
N TRP A 179 -13.14 -3.85 4.00
CA TRP A 179 -12.48 -5.08 4.42
C TRP A 179 -12.07 -5.05 5.89
N THR A 180 -11.64 -3.90 6.36
CA THR A 180 -11.33 -3.71 7.78
C THR A 180 -12.56 -3.95 8.65
N LEU A 181 -13.74 -3.44 8.28
CA LEU A 181 -14.99 -3.71 9.03
C LEU A 181 -15.33 -5.19 9.10
N VAL A 182 -15.14 -5.95 8.01
CA VAL A 182 -15.38 -7.40 8.00
C VAL A 182 -14.46 -8.08 9.03
N LEU A 183 -13.17 -7.73 9.02
CA LEU A 183 -12.21 -8.27 9.98
C LEU A 183 -12.58 -7.91 11.44
N LEU A 184 -12.90 -6.64 11.72
CA LEU A 184 -13.23 -6.20 13.07
C LEU A 184 -14.49 -6.92 13.62
N LYS A 185 -15.51 -7.11 12.78
CA LYS A 185 -16.70 -7.89 13.14
C LYS A 185 -16.33 -9.34 13.46
N ARG A 186 -15.49 -9.96 12.64
CA ARG A 186 -15.04 -11.34 12.88
C ARG A 186 -14.27 -11.49 14.19
N ILE A 187 -13.42 -10.51 14.52
CA ILE A 187 -12.69 -10.47 15.81
C ILE A 187 -13.68 -10.42 16.98
N LEU A 188 -14.71 -9.57 16.92
CA LEU A 188 -15.72 -9.49 17.98
C LEU A 188 -16.53 -10.79 18.11
N GLU A 189 -16.89 -11.43 17.00
CA GLU A 189 -17.55 -12.74 17.01
C GLU A 189 -16.70 -13.82 17.71
N ILE A 190 -15.40 -13.88 17.42
CA ILE A 190 -14.48 -14.86 18.00
C ILE A 190 -14.26 -14.59 19.49
N THR A 191 -14.07 -13.32 19.85
CA THR A 191 -13.71 -12.94 21.23
C THR A 191 -14.92 -12.82 22.16
N GLY A 192 -16.12 -12.67 21.61
CA GLY A 192 -17.34 -12.38 22.37
C GLY A 192 -17.33 -11.01 23.05
N LYS A 193 -16.46 -10.08 22.60
CA LYS A 193 -16.36 -8.72 23.10
C LYS A 193 -17.34 -7.79 22.39
N ASP A 194 -17.74 -6.72 23.05
CA ASP A 194 -18.68 -5.74 22.51
C ASP A 194 -17.96 -4.71 21.61
N THR A 195 -16.69 -4.40 21.91
CA THR A 195 -15.89 -3.40 21.18
C THR A 195 -14.46 -3.85 20.94
N ILE A 196 -13.86 -3.30 19.88
CA ILE A 196 -12.44 -3.56 19.54
C ILE A 196 -11.49 -3.01 20.62
N SER A 197 -11.86 -1.94 21.32
CA SER A 197 -11.06 -1.41 22.41
C SER A 197 -10.93 -2.36 23.60
N GLU A 198 -11.81 -3.35 23.73
CA GLU A 198 -11.67 -4.42 24.73
C GLU A 198 -10.71 -5.53 24.28
N VAL A 199 -10.48 -5.65 22.97
CA VAL A 199 -9.50 -6.57 22.37
C VAL A 199 -8.14 -5.90 22.26
N TRP A 200 -8.11 -4.68 21.73
CA TRP A 200 -6.90 -3.87 21.52
C TRP A 200 -7.00 -2.54 22.26
N PRO A 201 -6.72 -2.52 23.57
CA PRO A 201 -6.89 -1.32 24.39
C PRO A 201 -5.97 -0.16 23.96
N ASN A 202 -4.84 -0.45 23.34
CA ASN A 202 -3.85 0.53 22.90
C ASN A 202 -4.04 0.99 21.45
N LEU A 203 -5.10 0.55 20.75
CA LEU A 203 -5.39 1.01 19.39
C LEU A 203 -5.66 2.52 19.37
N GLU A 204 -4.88 3.30 18.63
CA GLU A 204 -5.00 4.76 18.59
C GLU A 204 -5.07 5.37 17.19
N LEU A 205 -4.76 4.61 16.13
CA LEU A 205 -4.70 5.13 14.77
C LEU A 205 -5.28 4.14 13.75
N TYR A 206 -6.11 4.66 12.83
CA TYR A 206 -6.49 3.95 11.63
C TYR A 206 -6.09 4.73 10.37
N LEU A 207 -5.19 4.16 9.59
CA LEU A 207 -4.80 4.63 8.26
C LEU A 207 -5.69 3.97 7.21
N HIS A 208 -6.48 4.73 6.49
CA HIS A 208 -7.43 4.20 5.52
C HIS A 208 -7.28 4.85 4.15
N GLY A 209 -7.78 4.18 3.13
CA GLY A 209 -7.77 4.68 1.75
C GLY A 209 -8.56 3.76 0.82
N GLY A 210 -8.45 4.01 -0.47
CA GLY A 210 -9.10 3.22 -1.51
C GLY A 210 -10.57 3.55 -1.76
N VAL A 211 -11.31 3.95 -0.72
CA VAL A 211 -12.71 4.40 -0.81
C VAL A 211 -12.97 5.54 0.16
N SER A 212 -13.98 6.37 -0.12
CA SER A 212 -14.38 7.43 0.83
C SER A 212 -14.72 6.84 2.19
N PHE A 213 -14.17 7.40 3.25
CA PHE A 213 -14.40 6.94 4.62
C PHE A 213 -15.73 7.45 5.23
N VAL A 214 -16.26 8.53 4.70
CA VAL A 214 -17.46 9.19 5.27
C VAL A 214 -18.61 8.21 5.56
N PRO A 215 -19.01 7.28 4.66
CA PRO A 215 -20.12 6.36 4.92
C PRO A 215 -19.81 5.31 6.00
N TYR A 216 -18.56 5.11 6.35
CA TYR A 216 -18.11 4.07 7.29
C TYR A 216 -17.81 4.61 8.69
N ARG A 217 -17.58 5.92 8.83
CA ARG A 217 -17.11 6.56 10.05
C ARG A 217 -17.91 6.16 11.29
N GLU A 218 -19.22 6.32 11.25
CA GLU A 218 -20.10 6.00 12.39
C GLU A 218 -20.00 4.52 12.80
N GLN A 219 -19.90 3.62 11.82
CA GLN A 219 -19.74 2.19 12.09
C GLN A 219 -18.39 1.90 12.75
N PHE A 220 -17.31 2.57 12.32
CA PHE A 220 -15.99 2.43 12.95
C PHE A 220 -15.99 2.97 14.38
N GLU A 221 -16.55 4.16 14.61
CA GLU A 221 -16.64 4.76 15.95
C GLU A 221 -17.40 3.83 16.92
N LYS A 222 -18.50 3.24 16.46
CA LYS A 222 -19.29 2.31 17.25
C LYS A 222 -18.55 0.99 17.53
N ILE A 223 -17.94 0.38 16.50
CA ILE A 223 -17.30 -0.95 16.64
C ILE A 223 -15.99 -0.86 17.43
N ILE A 224 -15.27 0.27 17.34
CA ILE A 224 -14.04 0.50 18.09
C ILE A 224 -14.35 0.80 19.56
N GLY A 225 -15.39 1.57 19.86
CA GLY A 225 -15.87 1.83 21.22
C GLY A 225 -15.06 2.86 22.01
N LYS A 226 -14.06 3.51 21.40
CA LYS A 226 -13.31 4.65 21.94
C LYS A 226 -12.85 5.59 20.82
N PRO A 227 -12.55 6.87 21.13
CA PRO A 227 -11.94 7.77 20.15
C PRO A 227 -10.56 7.29 19.71
N ILE A 228 -10.32 7.29 18.41
CA ILE A 228 -9.01 7.09 17.78
C ILE A 228 -8.79 8.11 16.66
N ALA A 229 -7.56 8.25 16.18
CA ALA A 229 -7.26 9.06 15.02
C ALA A 229 -7.58 8.30 13.72
N TYR A 230 -8.13 9.02 12.73
CA TYR A 230 -8.38 8.52 11.37
C TYR A 230 -7.58 9.36 10.40
N LEU A 231 -6.71 8.73 9.62
CA LEU A 231 -5.91 9.38 8.59
C LEU A 231 -6.19 8.74 7.23
N GLU A 232 -6.60 9.57 6.28
CA GLU A 232 -6.81 9.12 4.91
C GLU A 232 -5.51 9.19 4.13
N SER A 233 -5.17 8.09 3.45
CA SER A 233 -4.03 8.01 2.54
C SER A 233 -4.53 7.79 1.11
N TYR A 234 -3.88 8.47 0.17
CA TYR A 234 -4.07 8.27 -1.26
C TYR A 234 -2.79 7.70 -1.87
N ASN A 235 -2.93 6.56 -2.56
CA ASN A 235 -1.84 5.87 -3.26
C ASN A 235 -2.09 5.84 -4.76
#